data_32c8d3e28f45081b543556a25f85a6f3
#
_entry.id   32c8d3e28f45081b543556a25f85a6f3
#
_cell.length_a   1.000
_cell.length_b   1.000
_cell.length_c   1.000
_cell.angle_alpha   90.00
_cell.angle_beta   90.00
_cell.angle_gamma   90.00
#
_symmetry.space_group_name_H-M   'P 1'
#
loop_
_entity.id
_entity.type
_entity.pdbx_description
1 polymer ?
#
loop_
_entity_poly.entity_id
_entity_poly.type
_entity_poly.pdbx_seq_one_letter_code
_entity_poly.pdbx_strand_id
1 'polypeptide(L)'
;MTFRIIFKALPLAMALVTPTLVAAADNSITPSLESVEVMHDGQKVAISRGHDLSATLPKVFQKTDRGCPPFCVQPITIAPGVETVGELEVLEFLKRAAQGDDSVLVVDSRTPDWVMRGTIPGSVSVPWDKISQDTAGTFETPAEADTMEHILTDQFGAKKANGNWDFSAAKTLVLFCNGIWCPQSSLNIHTLVKLGYPLDKIKWYRGGMQDWVSVGLTTVKP
;
A
#
# COMPACT_ATOMS: atom_id res chain seq x y z
N MET A 1 -44.59 -82.21 -18.79
CA MET A 1 -44.38 -80.92 -19.50
C MET A 1 -43.94 -79.92 -18.47
N THR A 2 -42.61 -79.62 -18.40
CA THR A 2 -42.07 -78.80 -17.36
C THR A 2 -41.57 -77.44 -18.02
N PHE A 3 -42.31 -76.40 -17.75
CA PHE A 3 -41.95 -75.08 -18.27
C PHE A 3 -40.81 -74.47 -17.43
N ARG A 4 -39.63 -74.27 -18.04
CA ARG A 4 -38.50 -73.47 -17.45
C ARG A 4 -38.65 -72.02 -17.84
N ILE A 5 -38.93 -71.19 -16.85
CA ILE A 5 -38.90 -69.74 -17.01
C ILE A 5 -37.43 -69.24 -16.87
N ILE A 6 -36.89 -68.69 -17.94
CA ILE A 6 -35.54 -68.07 -17.96
C ILE A 6 -35.67 -66.58 -17.61
N PHE A 7 -35.23 -66.19 -16.41
CA PHE A 7 -35.09 -64.78 -16.04
C PHE A 7 -33.77 -64.20 -16.68
N LYS A 8 -33.95 -63.30 -17.62
CA LYS A 8 -32.85 -62.51 -18.12
C LYS A 8 -32.62 -61.37 -17.14
N ALA A 9 -31.47 -61.38 -16.41
CA ALA A 9 -31.03 -60.28 -15.60
C ALA A 9 -30.46 -59.19 -16.52
N LEU A 10 -31.06 -57.98 -16.43
CA LEU A 10 -30.57 -56.79 -17.11
C LEU A 10 -29.50 -56.15 -16.21
N PRO A 11 -28.26 -55.84 -16.69
CA PRO A 11 -27.27 -55.18 -15.87
C PRO A 11 -27.68 -53.71 -15.69
N LEU A 12 -27.86 -53.29 -14.46
CA LEU A 12 -28.07 -51.89 -14.06
C LEU A 12 -26.68 -51.18 -14.13
N ALA A 13 -26.46 -50.41 -15.18
CA ALA A 13 -25.27 -49.59 -15.31
C ALA A 13 -25.38 -48.40 -14.33
N MET A 14 -24.67 -48.48 -13.23
CA MET A 14 -24.54 -47.42 -12.25
C MET A 14 -23.55 -46.37 -12.79
N ALA A 15 -24.06 -45.25 -13.32
CA ALA A 15 -23.23 -44.12 -13.75
C ALA A 15 -22.59 -43.48 -12.51
N LEU A 16 -21.27 -43.62 -12.37
CA LEU A 16 -20.47 -42.91 -11.41
C LEU A 16 -20.43 -41.42 -11.81
N VAL A 17 -21.26 -40.61 -11.17
CA VAL A 17 -21.14 -39.14 -11.24
C VAL A 17 -19.96 -38.77 -10.38
N THR A 18 -18.79 -38.53 -11.01
CA THR A 18 -17.66 -37.94 -10.34
C THR A 18 -17.97 -36.45 -10.09
N PRO A 19 -17.95 -35.96 -8.84
CA PRO A 19 -18.08 -34.55 -8.60
C PRO A 19 -16.86 -33.83 -9.22
N THR A 20 -17.11 -32.99 -10.21
CA THR A 20 -16.12 -32.02 -10.66
C THR A 20 -15.90 -31.03 -9.52
N LEU A 21 -14.76 -31.14 -8.81
CA LEU A 21 -14.28 -30.07 -7.95
C LEU A 21 -14.01 -28.87 -8.87
N VAL A 22 -14.94 -27.92 -8.88
CA VAL A 22 -14.66 -26.58 -9.36
C VAL A 22 -13.66 -26.00 -8.34
N ALA A 23 -12.39 -25.93 -8.72
CA ALA A 23 -11.40 -25.21 -7.94
C ALA A 23 -11.94 -23.78 -7.77
N ALA A 24 -12.18 -23.36 -6.53
CA ALA A 24 -12.45 -21.96 -6.23
C ALA A 24 -11.28 -21.15 -6.80
N ALA A 25 -11.58 -20.04 -7.49
CA ALA A 25 -10.52 -19.17 -8.00
C ALA A 25 -9.65 -18.75 -6.80
N ASP A 26 -8.37 -19.12 -6.85
CA ASP A 26 -7.40 -18.74 -5.83
C ASP A 26 -7.09 -17.25 -5.99
N ASN A 27 -7.55 -16.43 -5.03
CA ASN A 27 -7.32 -15.00 -5.00
C ASN A 27 -6.21 -14.62 -4.03
N SER A 28 -5.31 -15.53 -3.78
CA SER A 28 -4.10 -15.28 -3.02
C SER A 28 -3.32 -14.11 -3.63
N ILE A 29 -2.66 -13.34 -2.78
CA ILE A 29 -1.76 -12.25 -3.22
C ILE A 29 -0.60 -12.84 -4.03
N THR A 30 -0.01 -13.93 -3.51
CA THR A 30 0.96 -14.77 -4.22
C THR A 30 0.65 -16.25 -3.92
N PRO A 31 1.26 -17.23 -4.61
CA PRO A 31 1.06 -18.65 -4.31
C PRO A 31 1.37 -19.05 -2.85
N SER A 32 2.16 -18.25 -2.14
CA SER A 32 2.54 -18.48 -0.74
C SER A 32 1.99 -17.46 0.24
N LEU A 33 1.25 -16.45 -0.22
CA LEU A 33 0.70 -15.38 0.59
C LEU A 33 -0.77 -15.16 0.23
N GLU A 34 -1.67 -15.64 1.06
CA GLU A 34 -3.11 -15.46 0.86
C GLU A 34 -3.56 -14.04 1.21
N SER A 35 -3.20 -13.56 2.39
CA SER A 35 -3.57 -12.24 2.91
C SER A 35 -2.58 -11.74 3.94
N VAL A 36 -2.66 -10.44 4.26
CA VAL A 36 -1.92 -9.80 5.37
C VAL A 36 -2.91 -9.13 6.31
N GLU A 37 -2.94 -9.53 7.58
CA GLU A 37 -3.72 -8.83 8.60
C GLU A 37 -2.97 -7.62 9.13
N VAL A 38 -3.65 -6.48 9.20
CA VAL A 38 -3.12 -5.22 9.73
C VAL A 38 -4.11 -4.57 10.68
N MET A 39 -3.65 -3.62 11.49
CA MET A 39 -4.50 -2.71 12.25
C MET A 39 -4.67 -1.42 11.46
N HIS A 40 -5.91 -0.93 11.33
CA HIS A 40 -6.21 0.38 10.76
C HIS A 40 -7.32 1.02 11.59
N ASP A 41 -7.06 2.21 12.14
CA ASP A 41 -7.97 2.94 13.04
C ASP A 41 -8.57 2.06 14.16
N GLY A 42 -7.70 1.23 14.78
CA GLY A 42 -8.09 0.33 15.87
C GLY A 42 -8.87 -0.92 15.45
N GLN A 43 -9.09 -1.14 14.16
CA GLN A 43 -9.78 -2.31 13.63
C GLN A 43 -8.82 -3.24 12.87
N LYS A 44 -9.07 -4.56 12.97
CA LYS A 44 -8.36 -5.53 12.14
C LYS A 44 -8.89 -5.50 10.71
N VAL A 45 -8.00 -5.38 9.75
CA VAL A 45 -8.31 -5.43 8.32
C VAL A 45 -7.43 -6.47 7.65
N ALA A 46 -8.04 -7.38 6.89
CA ALA A 46 -7.30 -8.30 6.04
C ALA A 46 -7.06 -7.65 4.66
N ILE A 47 -5.81 -7.47 4.29
CA ILE A 47 -5.42 -7.11 2.93
C ILE A 47 -5.38 -8.39 2.12
N SER A 48 -6.22 -8.50 1.09
CA SER A 48 -6.30 -9.63 0.16
C SER A 48 -6.56 -9.11 -1.25
N ARG A 49 -6.57 -9.97 -2.25
CA ARG A 49 -7.01 -9.61 -3.60
C ARG A 49 -8.52 -9.76 -3.74
N GLY A 50 -9.11 -8.92 -4.59
CA GLY A 50 -10.54 -9.00 -4.93
C GLY A 50 -10.88 -10.26 -5.74
N HIS A 51 -12.14 -10.70 -5.65
CA HIS A 51 -12.68 -11.90 -6.32
C HIS A 51 -13.55 -11.56 -7.54
N ASP A 52 -13.82 -10.30 -7.78
CA ASP A 52 -14.66 -9.85 -8.90
C ASP A 52 -13.82 -9.70 -10.17
N LEU A 53 -13.92 -10.70 -11.06
CA LEU A 53 -13.21 -10.67 -12.35
C LEU A 53 -13.72 -9.57 -13.30
N SER A 54 -14.86 -8.96 -13.02
CA SER A 54 -15.39 -7.81 -13.77
C SER A 54 -14.96 -6.46 -13.19
N ALA A 55 -14.26 -6.45 -12.05
CA ALA A 55 -13.81 -5.24 -11.39
C ALA A 55 -12.88 -4.43 -12.32
N THR A 56 -13.04 -3.12 -12.27
CA THR A 56 -12.24 -2.17 -13.03
C THR A 56 -11.59 -1.16 -12.08
N LEU A 57 -10.59 -0.45 -12.57
CA LEU A 57 -9.99 0.63 -11.80
C LEU A 57 -11.04 1.64 -11.33
N PRO A 58 -10.96 2.12 -10.09
CA PRO A 58 -11.76 3.25 -9.63
C PRO A 58 -11.63 4.44 -10.59
N LYS A 59 -12.72 5.15 -10.86
CA LYS A 59 -12.77 6.26 -11.85
C LYS A 59 -11.64 7.28 -11.71
N VAL A 60 -11.20 7.56 -10.48
CA VAL A 60 -10.12 8.51 -10.19
C VAL A 60 -8.75 8.06 -10.74
N PHE A 61 -8.56 6.74 -10.96
CA PHE A 61 -7.34 6.14 -11.49
C PHE A 61 -7.44 5.73 -12.97
N GLN A 62 -8.61 5.88 -13.60
CA GLN A 62 -8.79 5.58 -15.03
C GLN A 62 -8.22 6.67 -15.95
N LYS A 63 -8.00 7.89 -15.43
CA LYS A 63 -7.49 9.00 -16.22
C LYS A 63 -6.01 8.76 -16.58
N THR A 64 -5.71 8.70 -17.89
CA THR A 64 -4.36 8.46 -18.42
C THR A 64 -3.61 9.76 -18.70
N ASP A 65 -4.30 10.81 -19.15
CA ASP A 65 -3.69 12.11 -19.50
C ASP A 65 -3.76 13.08 -18.32
N ARG A 66 -2.59 13.60 -17.94
CA ARG A 66 -2.44 14.58 -16.86
C ARG A 66 -1.47 15.67 -17.29
N GLY A 67 -1.80 16.93 -16.99
CA GLY A 67 -0.92 18.06 -17.28
C GLY A 67 0.37 18.00 -16.47
N CYS A 68 1.51 18.18 -17.12
CA CYS A 68 2.81 18.31 -16.50
C CYS A 68 3.35 19.73 -16.78
N PRO A 69 3.67 20.53 -15.77
CA PRO A 69 3.47 20.32 -14.35
C PRO A 69 2.00 20.40 -13.90
N PRO A 70 1.60 19.93 -12.70
CA PRO A 70 2.43 19.30 -11.69
C PRO A 70 2.51 17.77 -11.81
N PHE A 71 1.70 17.13 -12.67
CA PHE A 71 1.54 15.67 -12.73
C PHE A 71 2.53 15.01 -13.70
N CYS A 72 3.80 15.36 -13.57
CA CYS A 72 4.85 14.79 -14.41
C CYS A 72 5.18 13.35 -14.02
N VAL A 73 5.63 12.55 -15.00
CA VAL A 73 6.11 11.19 -14.74
C VAL A 73 7.34 11.26 -13.85
N GLN A 74 7.28 10.57 -12.71
CA GLN A 74 8.38 10.50 -11.75
C GLN A 74 9.44 9.49 -12.21
N PRO A 75 10.74 9.70 -11.90
CA PRO A 75 11.80 8.74 -12.20
C PRO A 75 11.58 7.42 -11.45
N ILE A 76 12.32 6.36 -11.83
CA ILE A 76 12.28 5.10 -11.07
C ILE A 76 13.07 5.22 -9.76
N THR A 77 14.12 6.01 -9.73
CA THR A 77 14.92 6.29 -8.53
C THR A 77 14.75 7.75 -8.17
N ILE A 78 14.19 8.02 -6.99
CA ILE A 78 13.88 9.40 -6.55
C ILE A 78 15.13 10.15 -6.04
N ALA A 79 15.99 9.44 -5.35
CA ALA A 79 17.29 9.94 -4.87
C ALA A 79 18.27 8.78 -4.70
N PRO A 80 19.60 9.00 -4.87
CA PRO A 80 20.60 7.99 -4.60
C PRO A 80 20.51 7.50 -3.15
N GLY A 81 20.44 6.18 -2.93
CA GLY A 81 20.33 5.57 -1.60
C GLY A 81 18.87 5.39 -1.10
N VAL A 82 17.88 5.99 -1.77
CA VAL A 82 16.45 5.71 -1.51
C VAL A 82 15.99 4.58 -2.40
N GLU A 83 15.50 3.51 -1.78
CA GLU A 83 15.01 2.33 -2.49
C GLU A 83 13.57 2.54 -2.98
N THR A 84 13.33 2.21 -4.26
CA THR A 84 11.97 2.10 -4.81
C THR A 84 11.47 0.68 -4.58
N VAL A 85 10.26 0.55 -4.01
CA VAL A 85 9.64 -0.72 -3.61
C VAL A 85 8.33 -0.95 -4.35
N GLY A 86 7.91 -2.21 -4.44
CA GLY A 86 6.63 -2.65 -4.98
C GLY A 86 5.65 -3.09 -3.89
N GLU A 87 4.52 -3.67 -4.33
CA GLU A 87 3.40 -4.06 -3.46
C GLU A 87 3.82 -5.09 -2.40
N LEU A 88 4.65 -6.05 -2.77
CA LEU A 88 5.06 -7.13 -1.86
C LEU A 88 5.93 -6.61 -0.72
N GLU A 89 6.83 -5.69 -1.00
CA GLU A 89 7.64 -5.03 0.02
C GLU A 89 6.76 -4.16 0.93
N VAL A 90 5.79 -3.42 0.38
CA VAL A 90 4.81 -2.67 1.19
C VAL A 90 4.04 -3.60 2.11
N LEU A 91 3.57 -4.75 1.62
CA LEU A 91 2.87 -5.76 2.42
C LEU A 91 3.76 -6.32 3.54
N GLU A 92 5.05 -6.54 3.27
CA GLU A 92 5.99 -7.00 4.30
C GLU A 92 6.20 -5.93 5.40
N PHE A 93 6.34 -4.65 5.04
CA PHE A 93 6.42 -3.57 6.04
C PHE A 93 5.14 -3.44 6.86
N LEU A 94 3.97 -3.55 6.24
CA LEU A 94 2.67 -3.54 6.94
C LEU A 94 2.53 -4.72 7.90
N LYS A 95 2.95 -5.91 7.48
CA LYS A 95 2.95 -7.11 8.31
C LYS A 95 3.89 -6.97 9.51
N ARG A 96 5.09 -6.42 9.33
CA ARG A 96 6.02 -6.11 10.42
C ARG A 96 5.39 -5.15 11.43
N ALA A 97 4.81 -4.04 10.96
CA ALA A 97 4.11 -3.09 11.83
C ALA A 97 2.96 -3.75 12.60
N ALA A 98 2.16 -4.61 11.94
CA ALA A 98 1.08 -5.35 12.58
C ALA A 98 1.55 -6.36 13.64
N GLN A 99 2.78 -6.83 13.53
CA GLN A 99 3.45 -7.69 14.51
C GLN A 99 4.11 -6.93 15.68
N GLY A 100 3.96 -5.60 15.73
CA GLY A 100 4.49 -4.75 16.78
C GLY A 100 5.89 -4.19 16.51
N ASP A 101 6.37 -4.23 15.28
CA ASP A 101 7.62 -3.57 14.88
C ASP A 101 7.41 -2.06 14.73
N ASP A 102 7.68 -1.32 15.82
CA ASP A 102 7.55 0.13 15.87
C ASP A 102 8.62 0.87 15.05
N SER A 103 9.61 0.16 14.50
CA SER A 103 10.70 0.75 13.72
C SER A 103 10.33 1.02 12.25
N VAL A 104 9.12 0.65 11.83
CA VAL A 104 8.63 0.84 10.45
C VAL A 104 7.31 1.59 10.41
N LEU A 105 7.08 2.36 9.35
CA LEU A 105 5.85 3.12 9.13
C LEU A 105 5.54 3.23 7.65
N VAL A 106 4.32 2.89 7.24
CA VAL A 106 3.82 3.12 5.88
C VAL A 106 3.03 4.43 5.87
N VAL A 107 3.42 5.37 5.02
CA VAL A 107 2.99 6.78 5.05
C VAL A 107 2.24 7.13 3.77
N ASP A 108 0.97 7.48 3.92
CA ASP A 108 0.17 8.08 2.86
C ASP A 108 0.44 9.60 2.80
N SER A 109 1.18 10.04 1.78
CA SER A 109 1.57 11.45 1.60
C SER A 109 0.50 12.29 0.90
N ARG A 110 -0.67 11.73 0.62
CA ARG A 110 -1.75 12.41 -0.11
C ARG A 110 -2.48 13.42 0.77
N THR A 111 -3.19 14.35 0.12
CA THR A 111 -4.10 15.25 0.81
C THR A 111 -5.31 14.48 1.39
N PRO A 112 -5.96 14.99 2.46
CA PRO A 112 -7.06 14.29 3.12
C PRO A 112 -8.22 13.92 2.19
N ASP A 113 -8.54 14.73 1.19
CA ASP A 113 -9.59 14.46 0.21
C ASP A 113 -9.30 13.23 -0.67
N TRP A 114 -8.03 12.90 -0.90
CA TRP A 114 -7.62 11.65 -1.55
C TRP A 114 -7.71 10.45 -0.60
N VAL A 115 -7.30 10.62 0.65
CA VAL A 115 -7.38 9.57 1.69
C VAL A 115 -8.82 9.13 1.91
N MET A 116 -9.76 10.08 1.96
CA MET A 116 -11.21 9.82 2.07
C MET A 116 -11.78 8.96 0.93
N ARG A 117 -11.11 8.87 -0.21
CA ARG A 117 -11.51 8.00 -1.33
C ARG A 117 -11.04 6.56 -1.19
N GLY A 118 -10.14 6.33 -0.24
CA GLY A 118 -9.54 5.04 0.09
C GLY A 118 -8.04 5.14 0.23
N THR A 119 -7.49 4.38 1.16
CA THR A 119 -6.06 4.27 1.45
C THR A 119 -5.63 2.83 1.64
N ILE A 120 -4.33 2.59 1.75
CA ILE A 120 -3.76 1.29 2.09
C ILE A 120 -4.04 1.02 3.56
N PRO A 121 -4.68 -0.11 3.94
CA PRO A 121 -4.91 -0.44 5.34
C PRO A 121 -3.60 -0.52 6.13
N GLY A 122 -3.58 0.04 7.34
CA GLY A 122 -2.39 0.09 8.20
C GLY A 122 -1.42 1.23 7.89
N SER A 123 -1.65 2.02 6.84
CA SER A 123 -0.89 3.25 6.61
C SER A 123 -1.36 4.39 7.51
N VAL A 124 -0.49 5.34 7.78
CA VAL A 124 -0.82 6.60 8.46
C VAL A 124 -0.85 7.75 7.47
N SER A 125 -1.80 8.66 7.63
CA SER A 125 -1.91 9.84 6.78
C SER A 125 -1.01 10.95 7.28
N VAL A 126 -0.02 11.31 6.46
CA VAL A 126 0.85 12.47 6.67
C VAL A 126 0.89 13.28 5.37
N PRO A 127 -0.04 14.23 5.19
CA PRO A 127 -0.14 15.01 3.98
C PRO A 127 1.17 15.71 3.61
N TRP A 128 1.47 15.74 2.33
CA TRP A 128 2.73 16.26 1.82
C TRP A 128 3.01 17.71 2.22
N ASP A 129 1.97 18.54 2.29
CA ASP A 129 2.04 19.96 2.69
C ASP A 129 2.35 20.17 4.17
N LYS A 130 2.41 19.09 4.97
CA LYS A 130 2.81 19.12 6.39
C LYS A 130 4.30 18.87 6.60
N ILE A 131 4.99 18.34 5.60
CA ILE A 131 6.42 18.05 5.66
C ILE A 131 7.19 18.85 4.61
N SER A 132 6.65 18.98 3.38
CA SER A 132 7.34 19.64 2.28
C SER A 132 7.61 21.09 2.61
N GLN A 133 8.86 21.46 2.42
CA GLN A 133 9.30 22.86 2.41
C GLN A 133 9.00 23.47 1.04
N ASP A 134 8.90 24.79 0.99
CA ASP A 134 8.83 25.52 -0.26
C ASP A 134 10.05 25.24 -1.15
N THR A 135 10.07 25.79 -2.36
CA THR A 135 11.20 25.64 -3.29
C THR A 135 12.50 26.21 -2.76
N ALA A 136 12.45 27.12 -1.80
CA ALA A 136 13.62 27.70 -1.12
C ALA A 136 14.07 26.84 0.07
N GLY A 137 13.32 25.82 0.46
CA GLY A 137 13.61 24.93 1.58
C GLY A 137 13.24 25.51 2.94
N THR A 138 12.34 26.48 2.97
CA THR A 138 11.82 27.12 4.17
C THR A 138 10.32 26.90 4.32
N PHE A 139 9.79 27.04 5.52
CA PHE A 139 8.36 27.10 5.75
C PHE A 139 7.88 28.54 5.66
N GLU A 140 6.65 28.73 5.19
CA GLU A 140 6.04 30.06 5.09
C GLU A 140 5.74 30.64 6.47
N THR A 141 5.44 29.77 7.45
CA THR A 141 5.06 30.19 8.80
C THR A 141 5.73 29.34 9.89
N PRO A 142 5.94 29.89 11.12
CA PRO A 142 6.39 29.11 12.28
C PRO A 142 5.48 27.92 12.61
N ALA A 143 4.16 28.07 12.44
CA ALA A 143 3.22 26.99 12.71
C ALA A 143 3.39 25.78 11.77
N GLU A 144 3.82 25.98 10.53
CA GLU A 144 4.14 24.89 9.61
C GLU A 144 5.43 24.19 10.02
N ALA A 145 6.44 24.94 10.46
CA ALA A 145 7.67 24.40 11.00
C ALA A 145 7.42 23.56 12.26
N ASP A 146 6.57 24.03 13.18
CA ASP A 146 6.15 23.30 14.39
C ASP A 146 5.40 22.00 14.01
N THR A 147 4.51 22.05 13.02
CA THR A 147 3.79 20.87 12.53
C THR A 147 4.74 19.80 12.00
N MET A 148 5.73 20.19 11.18
CA MET A 148 6.74 19.25 10.68
C MET A 148 7.57 18.67 11.84
N GLU A 149 7.98 19.49 12.80
CA GLU A 149 8.76 19.04 13.96
C GLU A 149 8.00 17.97 14.73
N HIS A 150 6.71 18.16 15.03
CA HIS A 150 5.87 17.16 15.69
C HIS A 150 5.74 15.86 14.88
N ILE A 151 5.58 15.95 13.57
CA ILE A 151 5.54 14.75 12.72
C ILE A 151 6.86 13.99 12.78
N LEU A 152 7.99 14.69 12.65
CA LEU A 152 9.30 14.06 12.68
C LEU A 152 9.62 13.43 14.05
N THR A 153 9.24 14.09 15.16
CA THR A 153 9.52 13.59 16.52
C THR A 153 8.54 12.50 16.93
N ASP A 154 7.24 12.76 16.83
CA ASP A 154 6.22 11.91 17.43
C ASP A 154 5.89 10.70 16.57
N GLN A 155 5.93 10.86 15.25
CA GLN A 155 5.57 9.79 14.33
C GLN A 155 6.80 9.08 13.72
N PHE A 156 7.84 9.85 13.31
CA PHE A 156 8.98 9.29 12.59
C PHE A 156 10.16 8.92 13.51
N GLY A 157 10.05 9.22 14.80
CA GLY A 157 11.05 8.83 15.81
C GLY A 157 12.35 9.63 15.76
N ALA A 158 12.37 10.78 15.08
CA ALA A 158 13.50 11.70 15.14
C ALA A 158 13.56 12.44 16.49
N LYS A 159 14.72 13.01 16.82
CA LYS A 159 14.89 13.91 17.95
C LYS A 159 15.47 15.22 17.48
N LYS A 160 15.15 16.30 18.17
CA LYS A 160 15.73 17.61 17.91
C LYS A 160 16.42 18.14 19.14
N ALA A 161 17.71 18.44 19.04
CA ALA A 161 18.51 18.99 20.16
C ALA A 161 19.39 20.13 19.64
N ASN A 162 19.33 21.29 20.32
CA ASN A 162 20.11 22.48 19.96
C ASN A 162 19.98 22.90 18.48
N GLY A 163 18.76 22.76 17.93
CA GLY A 163 18.46 23.10 16.53
C GLY A 163 18.88 22.05 15.49
N ASN A 164 19.53 20.96 15.89
CA ASN A 164 19.97 19.89 15.01
C ASN A 164 19.07 18.67 15.12
N TRP A 165 18.85 17.96 14.00
CA TRP A 165 18.13 16.70 13.96
C TRP A 165 19.06 15.53 14.32
N ASP A 166 18.56 14.63 15.16
CA ASP A 166 19.11 13.30 15.41
C ASP A 166 18.14 12.24 14.91
N PHE A 167 18.56 11.52 13.89
CA PHE A 167 17.80 10.44 13.27
C PHE A 167 18.27 9.04 13.69
N SER A 168 19.09 8.92 14.74
CA SER A 168 19.61 7.60 15.17
C SER A 168 18.50 6.58 15.53
N ALA A 169 17.40 7.08 16.11
CA ALA A 169 16.22 6.29 16.43
C ALA A 169 15.08 6.39 15.39
N ALA A 170 15.35 7.05 14.25
CA ALA A 170 14.32 7.27 13.23
C ALA A 170 13.82 5.94 12.64
N LYS A 171 12.52 5.89 12.32
CA LYS A 171 11.87 4.73 11.72
C LYS A 171 12.23 4.56 10.25
N THR A 172 12.05 3.37 9.72
CA THR A 172 12.00 3.13 8.28
C THR A 172 10.64 3.57 7.75
N LEU A 173 10.63 4.49 6.80
CA LEU A 173 9.41 5.04 6.21
C LEU A 173 9.19 4.47 4.81
N VAL A 174 7.98 4.01 4.53
CA VAL A 174 7.54 3.65 3.17
C VAL A 174 6.54 4.69 2.71
N LEU A 175 6.96 5.63 1.87
CA LEU A 175 6.10 6.74 1.44
C LEU A 175 5.45 6.45 0.09
N PHE A 176 4.15 6.74 -0.01
CA PHE A 176 3.40 6.60 -1.27
C PHE A 176 2.45 7.77 -1.51
N CYS A 177 1.97 7.88 -2.75
CA CYS A 177 0.88 8.76 -3.11
C CYS A 177 -0.08 8.12 -4.15
N ASN A 178 -0.60 8.87 -5.12
CA ASN A 178 -1.61 8.33 -6.04
C ASN A 178 -1.05 7.42 -7.15
N GLY A 179 0.22 7.56 -7.53
CA GLY A 179 0.82 6.80 -8.62
C GLY A 179 2.06 7.48 -9.21
N ILE A 180 2.59 6.93 -10.28
CA ILE A 180 3.85 7.35 -10.92
C ILE A 180 3.87 8.80 -11.44
N TRP A 181 2.74 9.44 -11.50
CA TRP A 181 2.54 10.84 -11.94
C TRP A 181 2.33 11.81 -10.77
N CYS A 182 2.26 11.32 -9.54
CA CYS A 182 1.93 12.12 -8.36
C CYS A 182 3.22 12.60 -7.66
N PRO A 183 3.40 13.92 -7.47
CA PRO A 183 4.62 14.44 -6.85
C PRO A 183 4.62 14.43 -5.31
N GLN A 184 3.49 14.13 -4.65
CA GLN A 184 3.32 14.39 -3.22
C GLN A 184 4.30 13.60 -2.34
N SER A 185 4.45 12.28 -2.57
CA SER A 185 5.43 11.49 -1.80
C SER A 185 6.88 11.84 -2.15
N SER A 186 7.16 12.18 -3.42
CA SER A 186 8.51 12.60 -3.81
C SER A 186 8.91 13.93 -3.17
N LEU A 187 7.99 14.87 -3.01
CA LEU A 187 8.25 16.13 -2.29
C LEU A 187 8.63 15.87 -0.83
N ASN A 188 7.87 15.00 -0.14
CA ASN A 188 8.21 14.59 1.23
C ASN A 188 9.60 13.94 1.30
N ILE A 189 9.90 13.02 0.37
CA ILE A 189 11.20 12.35 0.32
C ILE A 189 12.33 13.37 0.13
N HIS A 190 12.19 14.29 -0.81
CA HIS A 190 13.22 15.33 -1.02
C HIS A 190 13.44 16.20 0.21
N THR A 191 12.38 16.54 0.95
CA THR A 191 12.51 17.29 2.21
C THR A 191 13.24 16.45 3.28
N LEU A 192 12.86 15.19 3.47
CA LEU A 192 13.53 14.29 4.42
C LEU A 192 15.02 14.12 4.10
N VAL A 193 15.35 13.95 2.81
CA VAL A 193 16.76 13.89 2.35
C VAL A 193 17.53 15.18 2.67
N LYS A 194 16.93 16.35 2.42
CA LYS A 194 17.55 17.66 2.77
C LYS A 194 17.77 17.81 4.27
N LEU A 195 16.90 17.27 5.10
CA LEU A 195 17.03 17.31 6.56
C LEU A 195 18.07 16.32 7.09
N GLY A 196 18.63 15.44 6.26
CA GLY A 196 19.60 14.42 6.65
C GLY A 196 18.99 13.13 7.19
N TYR A 197 17.72 12.85 6.91
CA TYR A 197 17.10 11.56 7.25
C TYR A 197 17.90 10.42 6.60
N PRO A 198 18.18 9.29 7.30
CA PRO A 198 18.96 8.19 6.74
C PRO A 198 18.32 7.63 5.46
N LEU A 199 19.07 7.64 4.37
CA LEU A 199 18.56 7.28 3.04
C LEU A 199 18.12 5.83 2.96
N ASP A 200 18.80 4.93 3.66
CA ASP A 200 18.47 3.51 3.78
C ASP A 200 17.16 3.26 4.55
N LYS A 201 16.71 4.25 5.34
CA LYS A 201 15.43 4.23 6.06
C LYS A 201 14.29 4.90 5.29
N ILE A 202 14.52 5.38 4.08
CA ILE A 202 13.48 5.92 3.20
C ILE A 202 13.22 4.90 2.09
N LYS A 203 11.97 4.46 1.97
CA LYS A 203 11.48 3.60 0.90
C LYS A 203 10.40 4.35 0.13
N TRP A 204 10.40 4.22 -1.17
CA TRP A 204 9.42 4.88 -2.02
C TRP A 204 8.56 3.87 -2.76
N TYR A 205 7.28 3.77 -2.39
CA TYR A 205 6.30 3.03 -3.17
C TYR A 205 5.79 3.92 -4.31
N ARG A 206 6.55 3.91 -5.43
CA ARG A 206 6.32 4.78 -6.59
C ARG A 206 4.98 4.55 -7.26
N GLY A 207 4.53 3.30 -7.34
CA GLY A 207 3.26 2.88 -7.95
C GLY A 207 2.03 3.44 -7.23
N GLY A 208 2.13 3.59 -5.91
CA GLY A 208 1.11 4.17 -5.07
C GLY A 208 -0.26 3.51 -5.18
N MET A 209 -1.31 4.27 -4.92
CA MET A 209 -2.68 3.75 -4.93
C MET A 209 -3.11 3.20 -6.29
N GLN A 210 -2.61 3.75 -7.40
CA GLN A 210 -3.01 3.29 -8.73
C GLN A 210 -2.54 1.85 -8.98
N ASP A 211 -1.28 1.54 -8.67
CA ASP A 211 -0.76 0.19 -8.82
C ASP A 211 -1.39 -0.76 -7.80
N TRP A 212 -1.56 -0.31 -6.53
CA TRP A 212 -2.22 -1.07 -5.47
C TRP A 212 -3.62 -1.58 -5.88
N VAL A 213 -4.46 -0.68 -6.41
CA VAL A 213 -5.83 -1.07 -6.83
C VAL A 213 -5.84 -1.80 -8.17
N SER A 214 -4.81 -1.62 -9.02
CA SER A 214 -4.73 -2.31 -10.32
C SER A 214 -4.52 -3.82 -10.18
N VAL A 215 -3.89 -4.24 -9.08
CA VAL A 215 -3.71 -5.66 -8.74
C VAL A 215 -4.80 -6.17 -7.79
N GLY A 216 -5.83 -5.37 -7.53
CA GLY A 216 -7.01 -5.76 -6.76
C GLY A 216 -6.80 -5.87 -5.25
N LEU A 217 -5.81 -5.20 -4.68
CA LEU A 217 -5.54 -5.21 -3.24
C LEU A 217 -6.57 -4.36 -2.47
N THR A 218 -6.87 -4.81 -1.25
CA THR A 218 -7.85 -4.19 -0.34
C THR A 218 -7.50 -2.73 -0.04
N THR A 219 -8.51 -1.87 -0.03
CA THR A 219 -8.44 -0.48 0.43
C THR A 219 -9.47 -0.25 1.53
N VAL A 220 -9.21 0.73 2.40
CA VAL A 220 -10.14 1.19 3.43
C VAL A 220 -10.40 2.69 3.27
N LYS A 221 -11.53 3.14 3.78
CA LYS A 221 -11.85 4.57 3.95
C LYS A 221 -11.79 4.89 5.43
N PRO A 222 -11.24 6.05 5.82
CA PRO A 222 -11.30 6.54 7.19
C PRO A 222 -12.74 6.72 7.68
#